data_1ec224275ea0eb739e7654347ca4df68
#
_entry.id   1ec224275ea0eb739e7654347ca4df68
#
_cell.length_a   1.000
_cell.length_b   1.000
_cell.length_c   1.000
_cell.angle_alpha   90.00
_cell.angle_beta   90.00
_cell.angle_gamma   90.00
#
_symmetry.space_group_name_H-M   'P 1'
#
loop_
_entity.id
_entity.type
_entity.pdbx_description
1 polymer ?
#
loop_
_entity_poly.entity_id
_entity_poly.type
_entity_poly.pdbx_seq_one_letter_code
_entity_poly.pdbx_strand_id
1 'polypeptide(L)'
;AQPEYGWLSEETVDSPDRLSKDRVWVVDPLDGTKEFIEGVPNFVVSVALVEKGEPIVGVLYNPVTKETFTAAKGEGAFLNDEPIICSTKENLVDMVILNSRSETRRGLWEPFDGTFGELKEVGSVAYKLGLTAAGKADIFASLRPKNEWDICAGNCIINEAGGKLIDLHGNPRQYNLEKTLIEPGLIAGDVEAVDKTFEVLNCN
;
A
#
# COMPACT_ATOMS: atom_id res chain seq x y z
N ALA A 1 -12.88 -20.14 9.11
CA ALA A 1 -13.07 -18.79 9.66
C ALA A 1 -12.92 -18.86 11.17
N GLN A 2 -12.29 -17.86 11.77
CA GLN A 2 -12.16 -17.73 13.22
C GLN A 2 -13.32 -16.83 13.69
N PRO A 3 -14.38 -17.36 14.29
CA PRO A 3 -15.59 -16.61 14.58
C PRO A 3 -15.41 -15.47 15.61
N GLU A 4 -14.30 -15.50 16.35
CA GLU A 4 -13.92 -14.45 17.31
C GLU A 4 -13.27 -13.23 16.64
N TYR A 5 -12.81 -13.33 15.40
CA TYR A 5 -12.16 -12.22 14.69
C TYR A 5 -13.20 -11.27 14.08
N GLY A 6 -12.87 -9.99 14.02
CA GLY A 6 -13.64 -9.01 13.29
C GLY A 6 -13.45 -9.12 11.77
N TRP A 7 -14.28 -8.41 11.03
CA TRP A 7 -14.25 -8.39 9.57
C TRP A 7 -14.49 -6.98 9.04
N LEU A 8 -13.61 -6.51 8.15
CA LEU A 8 -13.74 -5.28 7.41
C LEU A 8 -13.43 -5.56 5.93
N SER A 9 -14.33 -5.18 5.03
CA SER A 9 -14.11 -5.36 3.59
C SER A 9 -14.84 -4.30 2.79
N GLU A 10 -14.31 -3.95 1.59
CA GLU A 10 -14.97 -3.05 0.65
C GLU A 10 -16.37 -3.55 0.23
N GLU A 11 -16.52 -4.86 0.03
CA GLU A 11 -17.73 -5.48 -0.54
C GLU A 11 -18.78 -5.89 0.51
N THR A 12 -18.56 -5.59 1.78
CA THR A 12 -19.52 -5.92 2.84
C THR A 12 -19.91 -4.71 3.67
N VAL A 13 -21.16 -4.73 4.15
CA VAL A 13 -21.61 -3.68 5.10
C VAL A 13 -20.76 -3.76 6.36
N ASP A 14 -20.16 -2.64 6.73
CA ASP A 14 -19.34 -2.55 7.94
C ASP A 14 -20.16 -2.74 9.21
N SER A 15 -19.60 -3.47 10.18
CA SER A 15 -20.18 -3.64 11.51
C SER A 15 -19.26 -3.02 12.57
N PRO A 16 -19.79 -2.12 13.43
CA PRO A 16 -19.02 -1.55 14.54
C PRO A 16 -18.47 -2.60 15.51
N ASP A 17 -19.03 -3.81 15.52
CA ASP A 17 -18.59 -4.92 16.38
C ASP A 17 -17.09 -5.23 16.20
N ARG A 18 -16.54 -5.02 14.99
CA ARG A 18 -15.10 -5.22 14.71
C ARG A 18 -14.20 -4.33 15.58
N LEU A 19 -14.66 -3.15 15.99
CA LEU A 19 -13.88 -2.19 16.78
C LEU A 19 -13.56 -2.74 18.19
N SER A 20 -14.36 -3.70 18.66
CA SER A 20 -14.16 -4.36 19.95
C SER A 20 -13.26 -5.61 19.87
N LYS A 21 -12.80 -6.00 18.67
CA LYS A 21 -12.04 -7.22 18.45
C LYS A 21 -10.54 -6.95 18.47
N ASP A 22 -9.79 -7.81 19.15
CA ASP A 22 -8.33 -7.76 19.14
C ASP A 22 -7.75 -8.05 17.77
N ARG A 23 -8.43 -8.91 16.98
CA ARG A 23 -8.01 -9.27 15.62
C ARG A 23 -9.13 -9.05 14.62
N VAL A 24 -8.76 -8.45 13.47
CA VAL A 24 -9.69 -8.11 12.40
C VAL A 24 -9.09 -8.49 11.04
N TRP A 25 -9.85 -9.24 10.24
CA TRP A 25 -9.55 -9.40 8.82
C TRP A 25 -9.93 -8.13 8.08
N VAL A 26 -8.99 -7.61 7.28
CA VAL A 26 -9.19 -6.45 6.41
C VAL A 26 -8.96 -6.90 4.97
N VAL A 27 -10.01 -6.83 4.14
CA VAL A 27 -10.02 -7.49 2.83
C VAL A 27 -10.56 -6.56 1.75
N ASP A 28 -9.80 -6.45 0.66
CA ASP A 28 -10.31 -5.98 -0.63
C ASP A 28 -10.28 -7.17 -1.61
N PRO A 29 -11.45 -7.69 -2.03
CA PRO A 29 -11.50 -8.80 -2.97
C PRO A 29 -10.97 -8.46 -4.36
N LEU A 30 -10.97 -7.17 -4.75
CA LEU A 30 -10.55 -6.72 -6.07
C LEU A 30 -10.08 -5.25 -6.05
N ASP A 31 -8.91 -4.99 -5.45
CA ASP A 31 -8.26 -3.68 -5.59
C ASP A 31 -7.78 -3.47 -7.03
N GLY A 32 -8.26 -2.41 -7.67
CA GLY A 32 -8.03 -2.13 -9.07
C GLY A 32 -9.21 -2.50 -9.98
N THR A 33 -10.45 -2.31 -9.54
CA THR A 33 -11.67 -2.61 -10.31
C THR A 33 -11.69 -1.94 -11.69
N LYS A 34 -11.14 -0.74 -11.82
CA LYS A 34 -11.03 -0.05 -13.14
C LYS A 34 -10.09 -0.79 -14.08
N GLU A 35 -8.94 -1.18 -13.58
CA GLU A 35 -7.94 -1.94 -14.31
C GLU A 35 -8.50 -3.29 -14.76
N PHE A 36 -9.25 -3.95 -13.89
CA PHE A 36 -9.95 -5.20 -14.21
C PHE A 36 -10.94 -5.02 -15.37
N ILE A 37 -11.77 -3.96 -15.33
CA ILE A 37 -12.74 -3.64 -16.39
C ILE A 37 -12.04 -3.28 -17.71
N GLU A 38 -10.91 -2.57 -17.64
CA GLU A 38 -10.10 -2.14 -18.79
C GLU A 38 -9.22 -3.28 -19.35
N GLY A 39 -9.16 -4.46 -18.69
CA GLY A 39 -8.30 -5.58 -19.09
C GLY A 39 -6.81 -5.32 -18.84
N VAL A 40 -6.48 -4.37 -17.98
CA VAL A 40 -5.10 -4.07 -17.56
C VAL A 40 -4.73 -4.99 -16.38
N PRO A 41 -3.57 -5.68 -16.40
CA PRO A 41 -3.23 -6.70 -15.38
C PRO A 41 -2.76 -6.12 -14.04
N ASN A 42 -3.22 -4.93 -13.66
CA ASN A 42 -2.81 -4.21 -12.45
C ASN A 42 -3.94 -4.22 -11.41
N PHE A 43 -4.34 -5.41 -10.96
CA PHE A 43 -5.32 -5.59 -9.90
C PHE A 43 -4.94 -6.80 -9.04
N VAL A 44 -5.32 -6.77 -7.78
CA VAL A 44 -4.98 -7.80 -6.81
C VAL A 44 -6.13 -8.10 -5.85
N VAL A 45 -6.13 -9.30 -5.29
CA VAL A 45 -6.83 -9.60 -4.04
C VAL A 45 -5.92 -9.14 -2.90
N SER A 46 -6.45 -8.38 -1.95
CA SER A 46 -5.73 -7.85 -0.78
C SER A 46 -6.34 -8.43 0.48
N VAL A 47 -5.53 -9.11 1.30
CA VAL A 47 -5.97 -9.71 2.58
C VAL A 47 -4.96 -9.38 3.66
N ALA A 48 -5.42 -8.80 4.76
CA ALA A 48 -4.60 -8.53 5.93
C ALA A 48 -5.25 -9.06 7.21
N LEU A 49 -4.43 -9.42 8.18
CA LEU A 49 -4.86 -9.61 9.56
C LEU A 49 -4.26 -8.48 10.40
N VAL A 50 -5.13 -7.75 11.07
CA VAL A 50 -4.78 -6.67 12.01
C VAL A 50 -4.92 -7.18 13.42
N GLU A 51 -3.93 -6.91 14.27
CA GLU A 51 -3.99 -7.12 15.71
C GLU A 51 -3.74 -5.79 16.43
N LYS A 52 -4.72 -5.34 17.23
CA LYS A 52 -4.63 -4.08 18.03
C LYS A 52 -4.18 -2.86 17.21
N GLY A 53 -4.69 -2.73 15.98
CA GLY A 53 -4.40 -1.61 15.10
C GLY A 53 -3.16 -1.78 14.21
N GLU A 54 -2.38 -2.85 14.38
CA GLU A 54 -1.20 -3.13 13.56
C GLU A 54 -1.44 -4.30 12.59
N PRO A 55 -1.00 -4.21 11.31
CA PRO A 55 -1.08 -5.34 10.40
C PRO A 55 0.00 -6.36 10.75
N ILE A 56 -0.42 -7.61 11.02
CA ILE A 56 0.49 -8.71 11.40
C ILE A 56 0.63 -9.78 10.33
N VAL A 57 -0.28 -9.83 9.35
CA VAL A 57 -0.18 -10.66 8.14
C VAL A 57 -0.66 -9.83 6.95
N GLY A 58 0.02 -9.94 5.83
CA GLY A 58 -0.38 -9.33 4.58
C GLY A 58 -0.21 -10.29 3.40
N VAL A 59 -1.21 -10.36 2.54
CA VAL A 59 -1.19 -11.14 1.30
C VAL A 59 -1.78 -10.31 0.17
N LEU A 60 -1.06 -10.21 -0.94
CA LEU A 60 -1.54 -9.63 -2.19
C LEU A 60 -1.37 -10.67 -3.29
N TYR A 61 -2.43 -10.93 -4.03
CA TYR A 61 -2.39 -11.89 -5.14
C TYR A 61 -2.89 -11.27 -6.44
N ASN A 62 -2.01 -11.22 -7.45
CA ASN A 62 -2.37 -10.84 -8.81
C ASN A 62 -2.68 -12.12 -9.62
N PRO A 63 -3.93 -12.37 -10.00
CA PRO A 63 -4.30 -13.63 -10.67
C PRO A 63 -3.84 -13.69 -12.13
N VAL A 64 -3.47 -12.56 -12.74
CA VAL A 64 -3.02 -12.49 -14.14
C VAL A 64 -1.52 -12.77 -14.24
N THR A 65 -0.71 -12.03 -13.46
CA THR A 65 0.75 -12.17 -13.44
C THR A 65 1.22 -13.35 -12.57
N LYS A 66 0.31 -13.94 -11.77
CA LYS A 66 0.61 -15.01 -10.81
C LYS A 66 1.62 -14.58 -9.74
N GLU A 67 1.63 -13.31 -9.41
CA GLU A 67 2.45 -12.76 -8.34
C GLU A 67 1.69 -12.87 -7.02
N THR A 68 2.33 -13.48 -6.03
CA THR A 68 1.84 -13.58 -4.65
C THR A 68 2.85 -12.89 -3.74
N PHE A 69 2.49 -11.74 -3.18
CA PHE A 69 3.28 -11.06 -2.16
C PHE A 69 2.75 -11.47 -0.80
N THR A 70 3.62 -11.88 0.11
CA THR A 70 3.24 -12.34 1.45
C THR A 70 4.18 -11.77 2.49
N ALA A 71 3.65 -11.50 3.68
CA ALA A 71 4.44 -11.16 4.86
C ALA A 71 3.69 -11.56 6.13
N ALA A 72 4.46 -11.89 7.16
CA ALA A 72 3.98 -12.00 8.53
C ALA A 72 4.97 -11.28 9.46
N LYS A 73 4.46 -10.62 10.48
CA LYS A 73 5.26 -9.79 11.40
C LYS A 73 6.44 -10.57 12.01
N GLY A 74 7.67 -10.12 11.71
CA GLY A 74 8.92 -10.73 12.15
C GLY A 74 9.43 -11.88 11.29
N GLU A 75 8.74 -12.25 10.20
CA GLU A 75 9.11 -13.38 9.33
C GLU A 75 9.66 -12.92 7.96
N GLY A 76 9.67 -11.60 7.69
CA GLY A 76 10.08 -11.03 6.41
C GLY A 76 8.97 -11.02 5.36
N ALA A 77 9.31 -10.50 4.18
CA ALA A 77 8.40 -10.39 3.04
C ALA A 77 8.89 -11.25 1.87
N PHE A 78 7.94 -11.77 1.07
CA PHE A 78 8.22 -12.69 -0.03
C PHE A 78 7.38 -12.35 -1.27
N LEU A 79 7.93 -12.59 -2.44
CA LEU A 79 7.24 -12.63 -3.73
C LEU A 79 7.40 -14.04 -4.32
N ASN A 80 6.30 -14.79 -4.46
CA ASN A 80 6.31 -16.17 -4.95
C ASN A 80 7.34 -17.03 -4.18
N ASP A 81 7.31 -16.94 -2.86
CA ASP A 81 8.19 -17.64 -1.91
C ASP A 81 9.67 -17.19 -1.92
N GLU A 82 10.07 -16.26 -2.79
CA GLU A 82 11.40 -15.67 -2.80
C GLU A 82 11.44 -14.41 -1.91
N PRO A 83 12.45 -14.28 -1.02
CA PRO A 83 12.58 -13.11 -0.16
C PRO A 83 12.70 -11.80 -0.94
N ILE A 84 12.04 -10.74 -0.49
CA ILE A 84 12.08 -9.42 -1.10
C ILE A 84 12.47 -8.35 -0.09
N ILE A 85 13.10 -7.28 -0.60
CA ILE A 85 13.43 -6.07 0.15
C ILE A 85 13.12 -4.83 -0.69
N CYS A 86 12.79 -3.72 -0.03
CA CYS A 86 12.64 -2.43 -0.69
C CYS A 86 13.95 -1.99 -1.37
N SER A 87 13.84 -1.24 -2.46
CA SER A 87 14.98 -0.62 -3.14
C SER A 87 15.57 0.49 -2.27
N THR A 88 16.90 0.60 -2.21
CA THR A 88 17.64 1.54 -1.35
C THR A 88 18.37 2.62 -2.16
N LYS A 89 17.71 3.27 -3.13
CA LYS A 89 18.31 4.37 -3.88
C LYS A 89 18.42 5.64 -3.03
N GLU A 90 19.54 6.35 -3.19
CA GLU A 90 19.85 7.53 -2.38
C GLU A 90 19.30 8.83 -2.97
N ASN A 91 19.33 8.99 -4.30
CA ASN A 91 18.97 10.25 -4.94
C ASN A 91 17.57 10.18 -5.55
N LEU A 92 16.74 11.17 -5.28
CA LEU A 92 15.38 11.26 -5.82
C LEU A 92 15.34 11.23 -7.35
N VAL A 93 16.31 11.83 -8.01
CA VAL A 93 16.44 11.87 -9.48
C VAL A 93 16.73 10.50 -10.12
N ASP A 94 17.08 9.51 -9.32
CA ASP A 94 17.31 8.14 -9.79
C ASP A 94 16.12 7.22 -9.45
N MET A 95 15.14 7.72 -8.68
CA MET A 95 14.02 6.92 -8.16
C MET A 95 12.86 6.84 -9.15
N VAL A 96 12.24 5.67 -9.20
CA VAL A 96 10.95 5.41 -9.84
C VAL A 96 9.86 5.52 -8.79
N ILE A 97 8.96 6.49 -8.97
CA ILE A 97 7.78 6.69 -8.11
C ILE A 97 6.56 6.08 -8.77
N LEU A 98 5.93 5.11 -8.10
CA LEU A 98 4.60 4.65 -8.53
C LEU A 98 3.55 5.64 -8.05
N ASN A 99 2.73 6.11 -8.96
CA ASN A 99 1.64 7.03 -8.67
C ASN A 99 0.31 6.56 -9.29
N SER A 100 -0.77 7.28 -9.02
CA SER A 100 -2.09 6.92 -9.53
C SER A 100 -2.37 7.56 -10.89
N ARG A 101 -2.80 6.76 -11.87
CA ARG A 101 -3.32 7.23 -13.18
C ARG A 101 -4.36 8.35 -13.04
N SER A 102 -5.22 8.26 -12.02
CA SER A 102 -6.26 9.27 -11.78
C SER A 102 -5.72 10.57 -11.16
N GLU A 103 -4.64 10.51 -10.41
CA GLU A 103 -3.96 11.67 -9.84
C GLU A 103 -3.19 12.43 -10.93
N THR A 104 -2.47 11.71 -11.79
CA THR A 104 -1.76 12.32 -12.93
C THR A 104 -2.74 13.01 -13.88
N ARG A 105 -3.84 12.35 -14.27
CA ARG A 105 -4.87 12.97 -15.12
C ARG A 105 -5.51 14.24 -14.53
N ARG A 106 -5.39 14.46 -13.21
CA ARG A 106 -5.86 15.67 -12.52
C ARG A 106 -4.77 16.71 -12.33
N GLY A 107 -3.56 16.47 -12.86
CA GLY A 107 -2.42 17.38 -12.72
C GLY A 107 -1.81 17.43 -11.32
N LEU A 108 -2.16 16.51 -10.41
CA LEU A 108 -1.67 16.57 -9.01
C LEU A 108 -0.18 16.35 -8.91
N TRP A 109 0.43 15.72 -9.90
CA TRP A 109 1.86 15.42 -9.94
C TRP A 109 2.70 16.43 -10.72
N GLU A 110 2.05 17.36 -11.45
CA GLU A 110 2.73 18.43 -12.24
C GLU A 110 3.71 19.27 -11.41
N PRO A 111 3.42 19.64 -10.14
CA PRO A 111 4.37 20.39 -9.31
C PRO A 111 5.70 19.65 -9.03
N PHE A 112 5.74 18.34 -9.25
CA PHE A 112 6.88 17.48 -8.96
C PHE A 112 7.61 17.01 -10.23
N ASP A 113 7.27 17.56 -11.40
CA ASP A 113 7.95 17.24 -12.67
C ASP A 113 9.46 17.53 -12.56
N GLY A 114 10.27 16.54 -12.97
CA GLY A 114 11.73 16.64 -12.93
C GLY A 114 12.36 16.46 -11.55
N THR A 115 11.56 16.24 -10.49
CA THR A 115 12.07 15.97 -9.13
C THR A 115 12.55 14.53 -8.98
N PHE A 116 11.85 13.60 -9.59
CA PHE A 116 12.11 12.17 -9.55
C PHE A 116 12.62 11.66 -10.90
N GLY A 117 13.31 10.52 -10.89
CA GLY A 117 13.79 9.90 -12.13
C GLY A 117 12.67 9.48 -13.06
N GLU A 118 11.60 8.89 -12.53
CA GLU A 118 10.41 8.51 -13.27
C GLU A 118 9.16 8.61 -12.41
N LEU A 119 8.10 9.22 -12.91
CA LEU A 119 6.73 9.11 -12.39
C LEU A 119 5.99 8.07 -13.21
N LYS A 120 5.76 6.90 -12.63
CA LYS A 120 5.17 5.74 -13.32
C LYS A 120 3.75 5.48 -12.85
N GLU A 121 2.82 5.64 -13.78
CA GLU A 121 1.41 5.41 -13.52
C GLU A 121 1.06 3.92 -13.49
N VAL A 122 0.62 3.43 -12.34
CA VAL A 122 0.17 2.04 -12.14
C VAL A 122 -1.19 2.04 -11.45
N GLY A 123 -2.08 1.15 -11.88
CA GLY A 123 -3.36 0.90 -11.21
C GLY A 123 -3.21 0.10 -9.94
N SER A 124 -4.31 -0.03 -9.17
CA SER A 124 -4.34 -0.70 -7.86
C SER A 124 -3.40 -0.07 -6.83
N VAL A 125 -3.89 0.23 -5.67
CA VAL A 125 -3.10 0.77 -4.55
C VAL A 125 -2.27 -0.33 -3.92
N ALA A 126 -2.91 -1.45 -3.62
CA ALA A 126 -2.27 -2.60 -3.00
C ALA A 126 -1.18 -3.20 -3.90
N TYR A 127 -1.43 -3.30 -5.22
CA TYR A 127 -0.41 -3.81 -6.15
C TYR A 127 0.83 -2.92 -6.19
N LYS A 128 0.67 -1.57 -6.17
CA LYS A 128 1.81 -0.64 -6.09
C LYS A 128 2.63 -0.85 -4.82
N LEU A 129 1.99 -1.10 -3.67
CA LEU A 129 2.70 -1.43 -2.42
C LEU A 129 3.49 -2.73 -2.56
N GLY A 130 2.91 -3.79 -3.16
CA GLY A 130 3.63 -5.03 -3.43
C GLY A 130 4.83 -4.86 -4.35
N LEU A 131 4.68 -4.10 -5.44
CA LEU A 131 5.77 -3.79 -6.37
C LEU A 131 6.90 -3.01 -5.69
N THR A 132 6.56 -2.04 -4.86
CA THR A 132 7.53 -1.24 -4.10
C THR A 132 8.27 -2.09 -3.07
N ALA A 133 7.57 -2.94 -2.32
CA ALA A 133 8.18 -3.88 -1.38
C ALA A 133 9.17 -4.85 -2.06
N ALA A 134 8.89 -5.23 -3.31
CA ALA A 134 9.76 -6.11 -4.10
C ALA A 134 10.90 -5.38 -4.82
N GLY A 135 11.13 -4.08 -4.56
CA GLY A 135 12.16 -3.28 -5.22
C GLY A 135 11.95 -3.11 -6.74
N LYS A 136 10.74 -3.38 -7.25
CA LYS A 136 10.38 -3.16 -8.67
C LYS A 136 10.07 -1.70 -8.98
N ALA A 137 9.95 -0.89 -7.95
CA ALA A 137 9.94 0.55 -7.93
C ALA A 137 10.49 1.00 -6.57
N ASP A 138 10.87 2.26 -6.45
CA ASP A 138 11.55 2.75 -5.25
C ASP A 138 10.58 3.29 -4.22
N ILE A 139 9.56 4.02 -4.67
CA ILE A 139 8.52 4.62 -3.82
C ILE A 139 7.14 4.40 -4.45
N PHE A 140 6.15 4.15 -3.62
CA PHE A 140 4.76 4.43 -3.93
C PHE A 140 4.31 5.65 -3.14
N ALA A 141 3.74 6.64 -3.84
CA ALA A 141 3.12 7.79 -3.21
C ALA A 141 1.72 8.06 -3.77
N SER A 142 0.82 8.51 -2.93
CA SER A 142 -0.52 8.95 -3.28
C SER A 142 -0.87 10.22 -2.52
N LEU A 143 -1.34 11.22 -3.26
CA LEU A 143 -1.73 12.54 -2.73
C LEU A 143 -3.20 12.59 -2.29
N ARG A 144 -3.90 11.46 -2.33
CA ARG A 144 -5.32 11.36 -2.01
C ARG A 144 -5.60 10.29 -0.96
N PRO A 145 -6.67 10.44 -0.18
CA PRO A 145 -7.11 9.46 0.79
C PRO A 145 -7.25 8.04 0.21
N LYS A 146 -7.02 7.04 1.06
CA LYS A 146 -7.17 5.62 0.76
C LYS A 146 -7.97 4.93 1.86
N ASN A 147 -8.72 3.90 1.51
CA ASN A 147 -9.35 3.06 2.52
C ASN A 147 -8.36 2.09 3.16
N GLU A 148 -8.70 1.62 4.36
CA GLU A 148 -7.86 0.65 5.07
C GLU A 148 -7.60 -0.61 4.26
N TRP A 149 -8.60 -1.15 3.56
CA TRP A 149 -8.47 -2.37 2.76
C TRP A 149 -7.55 -2.23 1.55
N ASP A 150 -7.39 -1.01 1.00
CA ASP A 150 -6.45 -0.70 -0.09
C ASP A 150 -4.99 -0.85 0.35
N ILE A 151 -4.68 -0.57 1.63
CA ILE A 151 -3.29 -0.35 2.09
C ILE A 151 -2.80 -1.33 3.16
N CYS A 152 -3.70 -1.93 3.93
CA CYS A 152 -3.34 -2.69 5.13
C CYS A 152 -2.39 -3.87 4.83
N ALA A 153 -2.70 -4.71 3.84
CA ALA A 153 -1.85 -5.83 3.45
C ALA A 153 -0.49 -5.35 2.92
N GLY A 154 -0.52 -4.35 2.03
CA GLY A 154 0.69 -3.75 1.47
C GLY A 154 1.59 -3.11 2.52
N ASN A 155 1.01 -2.49 3.57
CA ASN A 155 1.79 -1.93 4.66
C ASN A 155 2.54 -3.01 5.47
N CYS A 156 1.89 -4.14 5.75
CA CYS A 156 2.57 -5.29 6.36
C CYS A 156 3.77 -5.74 5.52
N ILE A 157 3.57 -5.87 4.20
CA ILE A 157 4.60 -6.34 3.27
C ILE A 157 5.75 -5.32 3.16
N ILE A 158 5.45 -4.02 3.07
CA ILE A 158 6.48 -2.95 3.06
C ILE A 158 7.32 -2.98 4.34
N ASN A 159 6.68 -3.08 5.52
CA ASN A 159 7.39 -3.09 6.79
C ASN A 159 8.32 -4.30 6.89
N GLU A 160 7.86 -5.48 6.50
CA GLU A 160 8.63 -6.72 6.53
C GLU A 160 9.71 -6.79 5.42
N ALA A 161 9.57 -5.97 4.36
CA ALA A 161 10.60 -5.77 3.34
C ALA A 161 11.66 -4.70 3.74
N GLY A 162 11.68 -4.26 5.00
CA GLY A 162 12.62 -3.28 5.53
C GLY A 162 12.30 -1.81 5.22
N GLY A 163 11.11 -1.55 4.69
CA GLY A 163 10.61 -0.20 4.41
C GLY A 163 9.71 0.37 5.50
N LYS A 164 9.04 1.47 5.17
CA LYS A 164 7.98 2.07 5.99
C LYS A 164 6.87 2.65 5.14
N LEU A 165 5.69 2.81 5.75
CA LEU A 165 4.56 3.54 5.20
C LEU A 165 4.13 4.61 6.19
N ILE A 166 4.05 5.86 5.72
CA ILE A 166 3.60 7.02 6.50
C ILE A 166 2.50 7.76 5.75
N ASP A 167 1.71 8.55 6.46
CA ASP A 167 0.82 9.52 5.85
C ASP A 167 1.57 10.81 5.44
N LEU A 168 0.87 11.71 4.73
CA LEU A 168 1.44 13.00 4.33
C LEU A 168 1.59 14.01 5.50
N HIS A 169 1.36 13.57 6.75
CA HIS A 169 1.72 14.31 7.98
C HIS A 169 2.96 13.69 8.67
N GLY A 170 3.51 12.61 8.11
CA GLY A 170 4.67 11.91 8.66
C GLY A 170 4.34 10.85 9.71
N ASN A 171 3.06 10.52 9.93
CA ASN A 171 2.66 9.55 10.93
C ASN A 171 2.56 8.13 10.37
N PRO A 172 2.94 7.10 11.14
CA PRO A 172 2.64 5.71 10.78
C PRO A 172 1.14 5.47 10.78
N ARG A 173 0.70 4.50 9.95
CA ARG A 173 -0.72 4.15 9.86
C ARG A 173 -1.14 3.16 10.94
N GLN A 174 -2.37 3.36 11.42
CA GLN A 174 -3.12 2.40 12.24
C GLN A 174 -4.37 1.96 11.48
N TYR A 175 -4.89 0.80 11.83
CA TYR A 175 -6.00 0.14 11.16
C TYR A 175 -7.09 -0.26 12.15
N ASN A 176 -8.22 -0.75 11.63
CA ASN A 176 -9.43 -1.01 12.38
C ASN A 176 -10.01 0.25 13.03
N LEU A 177 -9.96 1.36 12.30
CA LEU A 177 -10.48 2.65 12.76
C LEU A 177 -11.99 2.74 12.51
N GLU A 178 -12.67 3.60 13.25
CA GLU A 178 -14.10 3.89 13.02
C GLU A 178 -14.33 4.46 11.60
N LYS A 179 -13.43 5.34 11.12
CA LYS A 179 -13.40 5.82 9.75
C LYS A 179 -12.37 5.03 8.96
N THR A 180 -12.84 4.26 7.99
CA THR A 180 -11.99 3.42 7.13
C THR A 180 -11.22 4.22 6.08
N LEU A 181 -11.72 5.41 5.70
CA LEU A 181 -11.03 6.32 4.79
C LEU A 181 -9.95 7.08 5.55
N ILE A 182 -8.69 6.82 5.21
CA ILE A 182 -7.51 7.39 5.85
C ILE A 182 -6.98 8.56 5.02
N GLU A 183 -6.98 9.73 5.61
CA GLU A 183 -6.47 10.99 5.03
C GLU A 183 -5.09 11.33 5.62
N PRO A 184 -4.31 12.20 4.91
CA PRO A 184 -4.58 12.81 3.60
C PRO A 184 -4.15 11.97 2.39
N GLY A 185 -3.19 11.13 2.52
CA GLY A 185 -2.56 10.30 1.49
C GLY A 185 -1.42 9.54 2.13
N LEU A 186 -0.49 8.99 1.34
CA LEU A 186 0.58 8.16 1.88
C LEU A 186 1.85 8.16 1.02
N ILE A 187 2.96 7.78 1.64
CA ILE A 187 4.23 7.45 1.01
C ILE A 187 4.72 6.12 1.59
N ALA A 188 5.22 5.22 0.74
CA ALA A 188 5.73 3.93 1.14
C ALA A 188 6.97 3.53 0.32
N GLY A 189 7.93 2.86 0.96
CA GLY A 189 9.18 2.41 0.36
C GLY A 189 10.29 2.27 1.39
N ASP A 190 11.55 2.32 0.94
CA ASP A 190 12.70 2.36 1.84
C ASP A 190 12.63 3.56 2.81
N VAL A 191 13.16 3.37 4.03
CA VAL A 191 13.03 4.35 5.11
C VAL A 191 13.58 5.73 4.73
N GLU A 192 14.80 5.81 4.18
CA GLU A 192 15.44 7.07 3.81
C GLU A 192 14.79 7.69 2.57
N ALA A 193 14.41 6.87 1.60
CA ALA A 193 13.71 7.31 0.39
C ALA A 193 12.35 7.93 0.73
N VAL A 194 11.61 7.33 1.68
CA VAL A 194 10.33 7.87 2.18
C VAL A 194 10.52 9.22 2.85
N ASP A 195 11.57 9.38 3.71
CA ASP A 195 11.82 10.66 4.38
C ASP A 195 12.15 11.78 3.38
N LYS A 196 13.03 11.52 2.41
CA LYS A 196 13.35 12.48 1.35
C LYS A 196 12.14 12.85 0.49
N THR A 197 11.31 11.87 0.16
CA THR A 197 10.07 12.09 -0.60
C THR A 197 9.06 12.91 0.21
N PHE A 198 8.94 12.62 1.51
CA PHE A 198 8.07 13.37 2.42
C PHE A 198 8.44 14.85 2.49
N GLU A 199 9.73 15.17 2.61
CA GLU A 199 10.23 16.56 2.60
C GLU A 199 9.80 17.28 1.31
N VAL A 200 9.99 16.66 0.15
CA VAL A 200 9.64 17.25 -1.15
C VAL A 200 8.13 17.48 -1.29
N LEU A 201 7.32 16.49 -0.91
CA LEU A 201 5.85 16.60 -1.06
C LEU A 201 5.22 17.62 -0.11
N ASN A 202 5.91 18.01 0.98
CA ASN A 202 5.43 18.98 1.96
C ASN A 202 6.10 20.36 1.87
N CYS A 203 7.09 20.55 0.97
CA CYS A 203 7.74 21.86 0.76
C CYS A 203 7.02 22.75 -0.27
N ASN A 204 5.90 22.28 -0.87
CA ASN A 204 5.14 23.03 -1.91
C ASN A 204 3.76 23.48 -1.43
#